data_1fbb39aefb6ed3c68f980f3d3f8e9fde
#
_entry.id   1fbb39aefb6ed3c68f980f3d3f8e9fde
#
_cell.length_a   1.000
_cell.length_b   1.000
_cell.length_c   1.000
_cell.angle_alpha   90.00
_cell.angle_beta   90.00
_cell.angle_gamma   90.00
#
_symmetry.space_group_name_H-M   'P 1'
#
loop_
_entity.id
_entity.type
_entity.pdbx_description
1 polymer ?
#
loop_
_entity_poly.entity_id
_entity_poly.type
_entity_poly.pdbx_seq_one_letter_code
_entity_poly.pdbx_strand_id
1 'polypeptide(L)'
;SWLYRIRPSAAHPAFTRADNGALRTAPFTETVPDPNRLRWNPLPEPPAGTDFLAGLWTLGGNGDAAQRSGMAVHLYHADSAMERVFSDADGELLIVPERGGLLLHTEFGLLHAEPGEIALIPRGVRFRVALLDASARGYVCENYGAPFRLPDLGPIGANGLANARDFRAPVAAYEDTEGPVEVVNKYCGNLWKATYDHSPLDVVAWHGNYTPYVYDLRRFNVIGTISYDHPDPSIFTVLTSPSDTPGLAGVDFVVFAPRWLVGEDTFRPPYFHRNVMSEYMGLIEGAYDAKTAGEGGFVPGGGSLHSMMSAHGPDRETFDRASAAELEPQRVDDGLAFMFETRWPILVTGQAASAEHLQQGYDDVWSGLQRHFGPLH
;
A
#
# COMPACT_ATOMS: atom_id res chain seq x y z
N SER A 1 19.36 3.84 -13.20
CA SER A 1 20.62 3.80 -12.43
C SER A 1 21.64 2.86 -13.07
N TRP A 2 22.91 3.09 -12.75
CA TRP A 2 24.03 2.23 -13.14
C TRP A 2 24.50 1.45 -11.92
N LEU A 3 24.61 0.11 -12.05
CA LEU A 3 25.02 -0.79 -10.99
C LEU A 3 26.34 -1.45 -11.40
N TYR A 4 27.38 -1.29 -10.58
CA TYR A 4 28.70 -1.86 -10.78
C TYR A 4 28.82 -3.11 -9.94
N ARG A 5 28.96 -4.28 -10.57
CA ARG A 5 28.87 -5.60 -9.96
C ARG A 5 30.21 -6.32 -9.96
N ILE A 6 30.37 -7.26 -9.03
CA ILE A 6 31.50 -8.18 -9.03
C ILE A 6 31.40 -9.12 -10.25
N ARG A 7 30.20 -9.63 -10.54
CA ARG A 7 29.95 -10.57 -11.64
C ARG A 7 29.00 -9.98 -12.68
N PRO A 8 29.25 -10.19 -13.99
CA PRO A 8 28.37 -9.67 -15.04
C PRO A 8 26.93 -10.17 -14.89
N SER A 9 25.94 -9.26 -14.85
CA SER A 9 24.51 -9.60 -14.64
C SER A 9 23.93 -10.51 -15.72
N ALA A 10 24.54 -10.59 -16.90
CA ALA A 10 24.12 -11.47 -17.99
C ALA A 10 24.60 -12.93 -17.80
N ALA A 11 25.53 -13.18 -16.90
CA ALA A 11 26.02 -14.51 -16.61
C ALA A 11 25.09 -15.23 -15.61
N HIS A 12 23.98 -15.72 -16.09
CA HIS A 12 23.00 -16.45 -15.30
C HIS A 12 22.39 -17.63 -16.07
N PRO A 13 21.94 -18.70 -15.41
CA PRO A 13 21.25 -19.81 -16.07
C PRO A 13 19.84 -19.39 -16.56
N ALA A 14 19.27 -20.23 -17.42
CA ALA A 14 17.90 -20.04 -17.91
C ALA A 14 16.88 -20.20 -16.76
N PHE A 15 15.87 -19.36 -16.78
CA PHE A 15 14.75 -19.44 -15.84
C PHE A 15 13.79 -20.55 -16.25
N THR A 16 13.23 -21.22 -15.25
CA THR A 16 12.15 -22.20 -15.38
C THR A 16 10.91 -21.73 -14.63
N ARG A 17 9.74 -22.17 -15.06
CA ARG A 17 8.47 -21.78 -14.45
C ARG A 17 8.41 -22.23 -12.98
N ALA A 18 7.93 -21.35 -12.10
CA ALA A 18 7.65 -21.64 -10.69
C ALA A 18 6.15 -21.49 -10.39
N ASP A 19 5.71 -22.03 -9.26
CA ASP A 19 4.35 -21.86 -8.77
C ASP A 19 4.15 -20.42 -8.26
N ASN A 20 3.03 -19.80 -8.64
CA ASN A 20 2.66 -18.47 -8.19
C ASN A 20 2.11 -18.45 -6.75
N GLY A 21 1.74 -19.58 -6.18
CA GLY A 21 1.07 -19.62 -4.87
C GLY A 21 -0.21 -18.78 -4.85
N ALA A 22 -0.30 -17.85 -3.90
CA ALA A 22 -1.43 -16.93 -3.77
C ALA A 22 -1.25 -15.60 -4.53
N LEU A 23 -0.16 -15.45 -5.29
CA LEU A 23 0.04 -14.28 -6.14
C LEU A 23 -0.83 -14.34 -7.40
N ARG A 24 -1.52 -13.22 -7.66
CA ARG A 24 -2.27 -12.96 -8.89
C ARG A 24 -1.80 -11.62 -9.47
N THR A 25 -1.98 -11.46 -10.76
CA THR A 25 -1.56 -10.27 -11.51
C THR A 25 -2.66 -9.87 -12.49
N ALA A 26 -2.77 -8.59 -12.78
CA ALA A 26 -3.71 -8.07 -13.76
C ALA A 26 -3.43 -8.63 -15.18
N PRO A 27 -4.50 -8.89 -15.97
CA PRO A 27 -5.89 -8.53 -15.71
C PRO A 27 -6.57 -9.51 -14.73
N PHE A 28 -7.41 -8.95 -13.83
CA PHE A 28 -8.18 -9.75 -12.87
C PHE A 28 -9.54 -10.11 -13.47
N THR A 29 -9.78 -11.41 -13.65
CA THR A 29 -10.98 -11.93 -14.33
C THR A 29 -11.65 -13.08 -13.57
N GLU A 30 -11.24 -13.30 -12.33
CA GLU A 30 -11.71 -14.46 -11.53
C GLU A 30 -13.12 -14.27 -10.98
N THR A 31 -13.55 -13.02 -10.79
CA THR A 31 -14.86 -12.69 -10.20
C THR A 31 -15.62 -11.69 -11.08
N VAL A 32 -16.92 -11.62 -10.88
CA VAL A 32 -17.73 -10.52 -11.43
C VAL A 32 -17.40 -9.26 -10.64
N PRO A 33 -17.17 -8.10 -11.29
CA PRO A 33 -16.94 -6.84 -10.61
C PRO A 33 -18.06 -6.52 -9.61
N ASP A 34 -17.70 -6.27 -8.35
CA ASP A 34 -18.62 -6.00 -7.26
C ASP A 34 -18.61 -4.50 -6.94
N PRO A 35 -19.76 -3.78 -7.05
CA PRO A 35 -19.84 -2.37 -6.70
C PRO A 35 -20.04 -2.11 -5.20
N ASN A 36 -20.18 -3.16 -4.40
CA ASN A 36 -20.41 -3.04 -2.96
C ASN A 36 -19.12 -2.67 -2.22
N ARG A 37 -19.30 -2.19 -1.00
CA ARG A 37 -18.22 -1.91 -0.06
C ARG A 37 -17.80 -3.22 0.58
N LEU A 38 -16.49 -3.48 0.59
CA LEU A 38 -15.93 -4.71 1.15
C LEU A 38 -14.93 -4.37 2.27
N ARG A 39 -14.83 -5.25 3.27
CA ARG A 39 -13.85 -5.13 4.35
C ARG A 39 -13.32 -6.50 4.72
N TRP A 40 -12.01 -6.56 4.92
CA TRP A 40 -11.30 -7.74 5.40
C TRP A 40 -10.67 -7.47 6.76
N ASN A 41 -10.78 -8.44 7.65
CA ASN A 41 -9.94 -8.51 8.84
C ASN A 41 -8.48 -8.80 8.45
N PRO A 42 -7.53 -8.62 9.35
CA PRO A 42 -6.13 -8.95 9.08
C PRO A 42 -5.94 -10.38 8.61
N LEU A 43 -4.90 -10.60 7.76
CA LEU A 43 -4.51 -11.95 7.38
C LEU A 43 -4.27 -12.81 8.64
N PRO A 44 -4.73 -14.08 8.64
CA PRO A 44 -4.44 -15.02 9.70
C PRO A 44 -2.93 -15.30 9.79
N GLU A 45 -2.52 -15.98 10.87
CA GLU A 45 -1.13 -16.43 11.02
C GLU A 45 -0.78 -17.38 9.88
N PRO A 46 0.41 -17.22 9.26
CA PRO A 46 0.81 -18.04 8.13
C PRO A 46 1.25 -19.45 8.60
N PRO A 47 1.31 -20.43 7.72
CA PRO A 47 2.02 -21.66 7.99
C PRO A 47 3.48 -21.39 8.39
N ALA A 48 4.00 -22.17 9.34
CA ALA A 48 5.38 -21.99 9.82
C ALA A 48 6.42 -22.09 8.67
N GLY A 49 7.38 -21.19 8.65
CA GLY A 49 8.42 -21.13 7.63
C GLY A 49 8.00 -20.36 6.37
N THR A 50 6.96 -19.54 6.46
CA THR A 50 6.49 -18.69 5.37
C THR A 50 7.36 -17.45 5.26
N ASP A 51 8.11 -17.32 4.17
CA ASP A 51 8.87 -16.10 3.86
C ASP A 51 7.98 -15.02 3.22
N PHE A 52 8.52 -13.81 3.05
CA PHE A 52 7.79 -12.66 2.50
C PHE A 52 7.15 -12.97 1.15
N LEU A 53 7.86 -13.63 0.21
CA LEU A 53 7.32 -13.96 -1.11
C LEU A 53 6.22 -15.02 -1.05
N ALA A 54 6.39 -16.04 -0.23
CA ALA A 54 5.37 -17.07 -0.03
C ALA A 54 4.16 -16.55 0.74
N GLY A 55 4.36 -15.57 1.61
CA GLY A 55 3.32 -14.90 2.39
C GLY A 55 2.54 -13.83 1.63
N LEU A 56 2.93 -13.48 0.39
CA LEU A 56 2.17 -12.56 -0.44
C LEU A 56 0.84 -13.18 -0.89
N TRP A 57 -0.23 -12.47 -0.62
CA TRP A 57 -1.60 -12.85 -0.95
C TRP A 57 -2.30 -11.71 -1.68
N THR A 58 -2.71 -11.92 -2.93
CA THR A 58 -3.32 -10.88 -3.75
C THR A 58 -4.79 -10.71 -3.43
N LEU A 59 -5.16 -9.53 -2.97
CA LEU A 59 -6.55 -9.13 -2.74
C LEU A 59 -7.28 -8.84 -4.05
N GLY A 60 -6.69 -8.02 -4.90
CA GLY A 60 -7.30 -7.60 -6.15
C GLY A 60 -6.45 -6.53 -6.84
N GLY A 61 -7.00 -5.93 -7.87
CA GLY A 61 -6.32 -4.88 -8.62
C GLY A 61 -7.05 -4.54 -9.91
N ASN A 62 -6.33 -3.90 -10.83
CA ASN A 62 -6.86 -3.44 -12.10
C ASN A 62 -5.77 -3.35 -13.17
N GLY A 63 -6.19 -2.99 -14.39
CA GLY A 63 -5.28 -2.76 -15.51
C GLY A 63 -4.76 -4.04 -16.16
N ASP A 64 -3.54 -3.97 -16.66
CA ASP A 64 -2.83 -5.06 -17.34
C ASP A 64 -1.32 -4.86 -17.16
N ALA A 65 -0.67 -5.81 -16.50
CA ALA A 65 0.76 -5.74 -16.21
C ALA A 65 1.62 -5.74 -17.49
N ALA A 66 1.22 -6.50 -18.51
CA ALA A 66 1.93 -6.54 -19.79
C ALA A 66 1.82 -5.23 -20.57
N GLN A 67 0.73 -4.49 -20.38
CA GLN A 67 0.53 -3.15 -20.94
C GLN A 67 1.05 -2.03 -20.01
N ARG A 68 1.63 -2.38 -18.87
CA ARG A 68 2.19 -1.44 -17.89
C ARG A 68 1.17 -0.41 -17.42
N SER A 69 -0.02 -0.87 -17.08
CA SER A 69 -1.11 -0.03 -16.61
C SER A 69 -1.85 -0.67 -15.44
N GLY A 70 -2.27 0.14 -14.47
CA GLY A 70 -2.98 -0.33 -13.30
C GLY A 70 -2.07 -0.75 -12.14
N MET A 71 -2.65 -1.49 -11.20
CA MET A 71 -1.99 -1.89 -9.97
C MET A 71 -2.63 -3.15 -9.36
N ALA A 72 -1.93 -3.79 -8.44
CA ALA A 72 -2.50 -4.80 -7.54
C ALA A 72 -2.30 -4.43 -6.08
N VAL A 73 -3.24 -4.84 -5.25
CA VAL A 73 -3.13 -4.84 -3.79
C VAL A 73 -2.81 -6.24 -3.33
N HIS A 74 -1.70 -6.40 -2.65
CA HIS A 74 -1.36 -7.62 -1.94
C HIS A 74 -1.31 -7.34 -0.44
N LEU A 75 -1.62 -8.34 0.33
CA LEU A 75 -1.30 -8.42 1.75
C LEU A 75 -0.13 -9.39 1.91
N TYR A 76 0.65 -9.23 2.97
CA TYR A 76 1.66 -10.23 3.32
C TYR A 76 1.61 -10.56 4.80
N HIS A 77 1.95 -11.82 5.12
CA HIS A 77 2.19 -12.26 6.47
C HIS A 77 3.30 -13.32 6.43
N ALA A 78 4.43 -13.02 7.06
CA ALA A 78 5.63 -13.85 7.04
C ALA A 78 6.13 -14.11 8.46
N ASP A 79 6.66 -15.31 8.71
CA ASP A 79 7.28 -15.73 9.95
C ASP A 79 8.72 -16.26 9.75
N SER A 80 9.26 -16.12 8.54
CA SER A 80 10.60 -16.59 8.18
C SER A 80 11.30 -15.60 7.26
N ALA A 81 12.62 -15.53 7.37
CA ALA A 81 13.44 -14.78 6.44
C ALA A 81 13.50 -15.47 5.07
N MET A 82 13.62 -14.66 4.00
CA MET A 82 13.88 -15.19 2.66
C MET A 82 15.34 -15.66 2.53
N GLU A 83 15.53 -16.90 2.08
CA GLU A 83 16.84 -17.36 1.62
C GLU A 83 17.04 -17.11 0.12
N ARG A 84 15.96 -17.01 -0.64
CA ARG A 84 15.93 -16.70 -2.07
C ARG A 84 15.94 -15.20 -2.31
N VAL A 85 16.39 -14.81 -3.51
CA VAL A 85 16.33 -13.42 -3.99
C VAL A 85 15.18 -13.26 -4.95
N PHE A 86 14.40 -12.20 -4.80
CA PHE A 86 13.24 -11.91 -5.63
C PHE A 86 13.44 -10.62 -6.43
N SER A 87 12.84 -10.57 -7.61
CA SER A 87 12.65 -9.33 -8.39
C SER A 87 11.31 -9.36 -9.10
N ASP A 88 10.68 -8.19 -9.22
CA ASP A 88 9.44 -8.00 -9.94
C ASP A 88 9.68 -7.19 -11.21
N ALA A 89 9.52 -7.81 -12.38
CA ALA A 89 9.64 -7.14 -13.66
C ALA A 89 8.33 -6.50 -14.13
N ASP A 90 7.21 -6.83 -13.52
CA ASP A 90 5.88 -6.32 -13.87
C ASP A 90 5.62 -4.95 -13.25
N GLY A 91 6.01 -4.75 -12.01
CA GLY A 91 5.71 -3.54 -11.25
C GLY A 91 6.81 -3.12 -10.27
N GLU A 92 6.63 -1.95 -9.69
CA GLU A 92 7.35 -1.57 -8.48
C GLU A 92 6.49 -1.90 -7.25
N LEU A 93 7.12 -2.23 -6.15
CA LEU A 93 6.46 -2.65 -4.92
C LEU A 93 6.55 -1.55 -3.87
N LEU A 94 5.41 -0.95 -3.52
CA LEU A 94 5.28 -0.07 -2.36
C LEU A 94 4.84 -0.92 -1.17
N ILE A 95 5.75 -1.17 -0.24
CA ILE A 95 5.56 -2.01 0.94
C ILE A 95 5.19 -1.12 2.13
N VAL A 96 4.13 -1.48 2.82
CA VAL A 96 3.61 -0.77 4.00
C VAL A 96 3.56 -1.76 5.18
N PRO A 97 4.60 -1.84 6.01
CA PRO A 97 4.59 -2.66 7.21
C PRO A 97 3.51 -2.20 8.20
N GLU A 98 2.75 -3.15 8.72
CA GLU A 98 1.78 -2.89 9.80
C GLU A 98 2.24 -3.50 11.13
N ARG A 99 2.82 -4.72 11.08
CA ARG A 99 3.34 -5.43 12.25
C ARG A 99 4.69 -6.04 11.91
N GLY A 100 5.65 -5.84 12.79
CA GLY A 100 7.02 -6.32 12.62
C GLY A 100 7.81 -5.55 11.56
N GLY A 101 9.09 -5.33 11.83
CA GLY A 101 10.00 -4.64 10.94
C GLY A 101 10.61 -5.56 9.90
N LEU A 102 10.99 -4.97 8.77
CA LEU A 102 11.65 -5.64 7.64
C LEU A 102 13.07 -5.09 7.43
N LEU A 103 14.03 -5.97 7.25
CA LEU A 103 15.32 -5.65 6.64
C LEU A 103 15.27 -6.08 5.17
N LEU A 104 15.23 -5.09 4.29
CA LEU A 104 15.25 -5.28 2.84
C LEU A 104 16.70 -5.25 2.36
N HIS A 105 17.25 -6.41 2.04
CA HIS A 105 18.57 -6.54 1.45
C HIS A 105 18.43 -6.47 -0.06
N THR A 106 18.62 -5.29 -0.62
CA THR A 106 18.49 -5.02 -2.05
C THR A 106 19.87 -5.06 -2.73
N GLU A 107 19.90 -5.18 -4.05
CA GLU A 107 21.15 -5.04 -4.82
C GLU A 107 21.74 -3.61 -4.76
N PHE A 108 21.00 -2.63 -4.27
CA PHE A 108 21.48 -1.26 -3.99
C PHE A 108 22.04 -1.10 -2.58
N GLY A 109 21.78 -2.04 -1.67
CA GLY A 109 22.16 -2.03 -0.27
C GLY A 109 20.99 -2.30 0.68
N LEU A 110 21.19 -2.01 1.95
CA LEU A 110 20.28 -2.36 3.03
C LEU A 110 19.30 -1.21 3.33
N LEU A 111 18.02 -1.56 3.51
CA LEU A 111 16.99 -0.67 3.99
C LEU A 111 16.23 -1.33 5.15
N HIS A 112 15.97 -0.56 6.19
CA HIS A 112 15.10 -0.94 7.30
C HIS A 112 13.76 -0.26 7.09
N ALA A 113 12.67 -1.01 7.19
CA ALA A 113 11.31 -0.50 7.13
C ALA A 113 10.51 -1.06 8.31
N GLU A 114 10.03 -0.18 9.17
CA GLU A 114 9.25 -0.52 10.37
C GLU A 114 7.78 -0.07 10.20
N PRO A 115 6.86 -0.53 11.03
CA PRO A 115 5.50 0.02 11.08
C PRO A 115 5.53 1.55 11.22
N GLY A 116 4.73 2.23 10.38
CA GLY A 116 4.77 3.69 10.24
C GLY A 116 5.77 4.22 9.20
N GLU A 117 6.50 3.35 8.54
CA GLU A 117 7.34 3.66 7.37
C GLU A 117 6.79 2.96 6.13
N ILE A 118 7.18 3.45 4.96
CA ILE A 118 6.96 2.79 3.66
C ILE A 118 8.29 2.53 3.00
N ALA A 119 8.38 1.40 2.28
CA ALA A 119 9.54 1.10 1.44
C ALA A 119 9.09 0.94 -0.02
N LEU A 120 9.82 1.55 -0.94
CA LEU A 120 9.62 1.32 -2.38
C LEU A 120 10.77 0.50 -2.93
N ILE A 121 10.44 -0.59 -3.61
CA ILE A 121 11.36 -1.39 -4.42
C ILE A 121 11.00 -1.16 -5.88
N PRO A 122 11.83 -0.46 -6.66
CA PRO A 122 11.56 -0.21 -8.07
C PRO A 122 11.50 -1.50 -8.89
N ARG A 123 10.76 -1.46 -9.98
CA ARG A 123 10.63 -2.56 -10.95
C ARG A 123 11.99 -3.14 -11.32
N GLY A 124 12.13 -4.45 -11.21
CA GLY A 124 13.32 -5.21 -11.60
C GLY A 124 14.47 -5.18 -10.60
N VAL A 125 14.37 -4.43 -9.50
CA VAL A 125 15.36 -4.45 -8.44
C VAL A 125 15.32 -5.78 -7.70
N ARG A 126 16.48 -6.42 -7.55
CA ARG A 126 16.64 -7.67 -6.80
C ARG A 126 16.72 -7.40 -5.32
N PHE A 127 16.00 -8.19 -4.52
CA PHE A 127 16.03 -8.08 -3.07
C PHE A 127 15.63 -9.38 -2.38
N ARG A 128 15.95 -9.48 -1.11
CA ARG A 128 15.37 -10.46 -0.18
C ARG A 128 15.00 -9.74 1.11
N VAL A 129 14.10 -10.36 1.87
CA VAL A 129 13.55 -9.81 3.10
C VAL A 129 13.98 -10.68 4.28
N ALA A 130 14.59 -10.06 5.29
CA ALA A 130 14.73 -10.64 6.62
C ALA A 130 13.76 -9.94 7.57
N LEU A 131 13.28 -10.66 8.57
CA LEU A 131 12.38 -10.12 9.58
C LEU A 131 13.21 -9.58 10.75
N LEU A 132 12.83 -8.42 11.28
CA LEU A 132 13.43 -7.84 12.48
C LEU A 132 12.75 -8.36 13.75
N ASP A 133 11.57 -8.93 13.61
CA ASP A 133 10.74 -9.52 14.65
C ASP A 133 10.41 -10.98 14.33
N ALA A 134 9.70 -11.66 15.21
CA ALA A 134 9.31 -13.07 15.04
C ALA A 134 8.37 -13.28 13.83
N SER A 135 7.60 -12.28 13.47
CA SER A 135 6.75 -12.27 12.27
C SER A 135 6.58 -10.84 11.76
N ALA A 136 6.21 -10.69 10.51
CA ALA A 136 5.88 -9.40 9.92
C ALA A 136 4.64 -9.51 9.02
N ARG A 137 3.77 -8.50 9.11
CA ARG A 137 2.54 -8.40 8.34
C ARG A 137 2.38 -6.98 7.80
N GLY A 138 1.71 -6.85 6.67
CA GLY A 138 1.43 -5.55 6.08
C GLY A 138 0.83 -5.64 4.69
N TYR A 139 1.01 -4.59 3.92
CA TYR A 139 0.39 -4.37 2.63
C TYR A 139 1.44 -4.07 1.56
N VAL A 140 1.11 -4.41 0.33
CA VAL A 140 1.95 -4.09 -0.82
C VAL A 140 1.07 -3.59 -1.96
N CYS A 141 1.39 -2.41 -2.50
CA CYS A 141 0.89 -1.99 -3.80
C CYS A 141 1.92 -2.37 -4.86
N GLU A 142 1.55 -3.21 -5.80
CA GLU A 142 2.32 -3.46 -7.01
C GLU A 142 1.83 -2.51 -8.10
N ASN A 143 2.62 -1.51 -8.43
CA ASN A 143 2.30 -0.50 -9.43
C ASN A 143 2.85 -0.89 -10.80
N TYR A 144 1.97 -1.21 -11.74
CA TYR A 144 2.35 -1.56 -13.12
C TYR A 144 2.62 -0.33 -13.99
N GLY A 145 2.15 0.83 -13.58
CA GLY A 145 2.19 2.07 -14.35
C GLY A 145 3.52 2.80 -14.34
N ALA A 146 3.43 4.12 -14.41
CA ALA A 146 4.57 5.00 -14.27
C ALA A 146 5.16 4.90 -12.85
N PRO A 147 6.49 5.07 -12.67
CA PRO A 147 7.08 5.05 -11.34
C PRO A 147 6.45 6.08 -10.40
N PHE A 148 6.33 5.71 -9.12
CA PHE A 148 5.93 6.64 -8.07
C PHE A 148 6.89 7.83 -8.00
N ARG A 149 6.32 9.00 -7.83
CA ARG A 149 7.02 10.26 -7.65
C ARG A 149 6.33 11.11 -6.59
N LEU A 150 7.00 12.16 -6.13
CA LEU A 150 6.34 13.18 -5.32
C LEU A 150 5.27 13.90 -6.15
N PRO A 151 4.11 14.23 -5.57
CA PRO A 151 3.10 15.06 -6.24
C PRO A 151 3.64 16.48 -6.48
N ASP A 152 3.01 17.18 -7.42
CA ASP A 152 3.30 18.59 -7.65
C ASP A 152 2.86 19.42 -6.43
N LEU A 153 3.72 20.33 -5.98
CA LEU A 153 3.48 21.09 -4.75
C LEU A 153 2.30 22.06 -4.85
N GLY A 154 2.04 22.58 -6.05
CA GLY A 154 0.97 23.54 -6.28
C GLY A 154 1.04 24.75 -5.33
N PRO A 155 -0.09 25.19 -4.76
CA PRO A 155 -0.12 26.32 -3.84
C PRO A 155 0.46 26.03 -2.44
N ILE A 156 0.73 24.78 -2.10
CA ILE A 156 1.26 24.40 -0.79
C ILE A 156 2.72 24.83 -0.65
N GLY A 157 3.48 24.79 -1.74
CA GLY A 157 4.89 25.17 -1.77
C GLY A 157 5.82 24.14 -1.09
N ALA A 158 7.07 24.51 -0.93
CA ALA A 158 8.17 23.60 -0.57
C ALA A 158 8.09 23.02 0.86
N ASN A 159 7.25 23.55 1.72
CA ASN A 159 7.12 23.10 3.12
C ASN A 159 5.88 22.24 3.37
N GLY A 160 5.13 21.89 2.31
CA GLY A 160 3.96 21.03 2.41
C GLY A 160 4.26 19.58 2.03
N LEU A 161 3.36 18.65 2.43
CA LEU A 161 3.38 17.25 2.04
C LEU A 161 4.67 16.49 2.44
N ALA A 162 5.07 15.49 1.66
CA ALA A 162 6.34 14.81 1.82
C ALA A 162 7.49 15.60 1.22
N ASN A 163 8.64 15.63 1.90
CA ASN A 163 9.83 16.31 1.41
C ASN A 163 10.85 15.31 0.87
N ALA A 164 11.41 15.59 -0.31
CA ALA A 164 12.36 14.69 -0.98
C ALA A 164 13.57 14.31 -0.09
N ARG A 165 14.04 15.20 0.77
CA ARG A 165 15.17 14.96 1.69
C ARG A 165 14.91 13.88 2.74
N ASP A 166 13.64 13.58 3.03
CA ASP A 166 13.25 12.63 4.07
C ASP A 166 13.17 11.18 3.53
N PHE A 167 13.30 11.01 2.22
CA PHE A 167 13.40 9.72 1.57
C PHE A 167 14.82 9.20 1.63
N ARG A 168 15.02 8.04 2.24
CA ARG A 168 16.33 7.45 2.51
C ARG A 168 16.64 6.36 1.49
N ALA A 169 17.58 6.63 0.59
CA ALA A 169 18.13 5.63 -0.31
C ALA A 169 19.23 4.81 0.41
N PRO A 170 19.51 3.55 0.01
CA PRO A 170 20.54 2.74 0.61
C PRO A 170 21.93 3.19 0.16
N VAL A 171 22.94 2.76 0.92
CA VAL A 171 24.35 2.76 0.50
C VAL A 171 24.70 1.35 0.09
N ALA A 172 25.52 1.19 -0.95
CA ALA A 172 25.93 -0.13 -1.45
C ALA A 172 26.46 -1.02 -0.32
N ALA A 173 25.91 -2.22 -0.24
CA ALA A 173 26.28 -3.26 0.73
C ALA A 173 26.22 -4.60 -0.01
N TYR A 174 27.36 -4.98 -0.59
CA TYR A 174 27.42 -6.13 -1.47
C TYR A 174 27.69 -7.44 -0.74
N GLU A 175 27.27 -8.52 -1.36
CA GLU A 175 27.67 -9.89 -1.00
C GLU A 175 28.65 -10.44 -2.03
N ASP A 176 29.77 -10.98 -1.57
CA ASP A 176 30.71 -11.76 -2.39
C ASP A 176 30.67 -13.21 -1.92
N THR A 177 29.50 -13.84 -2.08
CA THR A 177 29.24 -15.20 -1.61
C THR A 177 29.07 -16.12 -2.81
N GLU A 178 29.88 -17.19 -2.85
CA GLU A 178 29.74 -18.29 -3.80
C GLU A 178 28.86 -19.40 -3.24
N GLY A 179 28.16 -20.10 -4.12
CA GLY A 179 27.27 -21.18 -3.80
C GLY A 179 25.85 -20.98 -4.38
N PRO A 180 25.00 -21.99 -4.27
CA PRO A 180 23.69 -21.97 -4.91
C PRO A 180 22.76 -20.95 -4.23
N VAL A 181 22.22 -20.02 -5.02
CA VAL A 181 21.20 -19.05 -4.60
C VAL A 181 20.02 -19.14 -5.56
N GLU A 182 18.83 -19.43 -5.05
CA GLU A 182 17.62 -19.37 -5.86
C GLU A 182 17.23 -17.91 -6.13
N VAL A 183 17.09 -17.57 -7.39
CA VAL A 183 16.62 -16.26 -7.85
C VAL A 183 15.24 -16.45 -8.47
N VAL A 184 14.26 -15.73 -7.94
CA VAL A 184 12.87 -15.75 -8.44
C VAL A 184 12.59 -14.42 -9.11
N ASN A 185 12.06 -14.48 -10.32
CA ASN A 185 11.65 -13.30 -11.08
C ASN A 185 10.16 -13.39 -11.43
N LYS A 186 9.39 -12.36 -11.11
CA LYS A 186 8.03 -12.21 -11.58
C LYS A 186 8.04 -11.53 -12.95
N TYR A 187 7.44 -12.18 -13.95
CA TYR A 187 7.38 -11.67 -15.31
C TYR A 187 6.05 -12.02 -15.97
N CYS A 188 5.34 -11.00 -16.43
CA CYS A 188 3.98 -11.11 -17.01
C CYS A 188 3.06 -11.99 -16.15
N GLY A 189 3.00 -11.71 -14.86
CA GLY A 189 2.14 -12.40 -13.90
C GLY A 189 2.58 -13.79 -13.50
N ASN A 190 3.75 -14.22 -13.90
CA ASN A 190 4.26 -15.56 -13.65
C ASN A 190 5.58 -15.52 -12.88
N LEU A 191 5.74 -16.43 -11.91
CA LEU A 191 7.00 -16.62 -11.24
C LEU A 191 7.90 -17.56 -12.04
N TRP A 192 9.15 -17.15 -12.17
CA TRP A 192 10.22 -17.89 -12.82
C TRP A 192 11.39 -18.00 -11.87
N LYS A 193 12.10 -19.12 -11.86
CA LYS A 193 13.24 -19.33 -11.00
C LYS A 193 14.44 -19.88 -11.72
N ALA A 194 15.62 -19.52 -11.21
CA ALA A 194 16.91 -20.05 -11.62
C ALA A 194 17.81 -20.18 -10.39
N THR A 195 18.72 -21.14 -10.40
CA THR A 195 19.72 -21.28 -9.35
C THR A 195 21.04 -20.69 -9.84
N TYR A 196 21.45 -19.58 -9.24
CA TYR A 196 22.74 -18.96 -9.49
C TYR A 196 23.82 -19.67 -8.67
N ASP A 197 25.07 -19.58 -9.11
CA ASP A 197 26.24 -20.10 -8.39
C ASP A 197 26.87 -19.07 -7.43
N HIS A 198 26.25 -17.91 -7.30
CA HIS A 198 26.67 -16.81 -6.43
C HIS A 198 25.47 -15.95 -6.01
N SER A 199 25.67 -15.10 -5.01
CA SER A 199 24.67 -14.09 -4.66
C SER A 199 24.57 -13.02 -5.75
N PRO A 200 23.36 -12.72 -6.28
CA PRO A 200 23.17 -11.62 -7.23
C PRO A 200 23.11 -10.24 -6.55
N LEU A 201 23.28 -10.16 -5.23
CA LEU A 201 23.33 -8.91 -4.47
C LEU A 201 24.78 -8.40 -4.37
N ASP A 202 25.52 -8.47 -5.46
CA ASP A 202 26.96 -8.26 -5.56
C ASP A 202 27.36 -6.88 -6.13
N VAL A 203 26.46 -5.88 -6.01
CA VAL A 203 26.71 -4.51 -6.46
C VAL A 203 27.60 -3.77 -5.48
N VAL A 204 28.81 -3.44 -5.91
CA VAL A 204 29.83 -2.75 -5.08
C VAL A 204 29.66 -1.24 -5.06
N ALA A 205 29.02 -0.68 -6.09
CA ALA A 205 28.71 0.73 -6.20
C ALA A 205 27.55 0.94 -7.17
N TRP A 206 26.82 2.00 -6.98
CA TRP A 206 25.76 2.41 -7.90
C TRP A 206 25.62 3.92 -7.94
N HIS A 207 24.99 4.43 -9.00
CA HIS A 207 24.60 5.82 -9.08
C HIS A 207 23.39 6.00 -10.00
N GLY A 208 22.56 6.99 -9.69
CA GLY A 208 21.34 7.31 -10.43
C GLY A 208 20.14 7.52 -9.50
N ASN A 209 18.99 7.85 -10.07
CA ASN A 209 17.77 8.19 -9.32
C ASN A 209 16.74 7.05 -9.29
N TYR A 210 16.94 6.01 -10.07
CA TYR A 210 16.10 4.81 -10.03
C TYR A 210 16.65 3.86 -8.96
N THR A 211 16.21 4.05 -7.73
CA THR A 211 16.75 3.40 -6.53
C THR A 211 15.63 3.10 -5.54
N PRO A 212 15.72 2.02 -4.76
CA PRO A 212 14.82 1.78 -3.65
C PRO A 212 15.01 2.86 -2.57
N TYR A 213 13.94 3.08 -1.78
CA TYR A 213 13.98 4.01 -0.66
C TYR A 213 12.99 3.66 0.43
N VAL A 214 13.17 4.27 1.60
CA VAL A 214 12.24 4.23 2.74
C VAL A 214 11.86 5.65 3.13
N TYR A 215 10.60 5.85 3.51
CA TYR A 215 10.08 7.11 4.01
C TYR A 215 9.27 6.89 5.29
N ASP A 216 9.52 7.70 6.30
CA ASP A 216 8.80 7.71 7.57
C ASP A 216 7.53 8.58 7.44
N LEU A 217 6.36 7.97 7.51
CA LEU A 217 5.06 8.63 7.37
C LEU A 217 4.79 9.68 8.47
N ARG A 218 5.47 9.58 9.61
CA ARG A 218 5.38 10.57 10.70
C ARG A 218 6.02 11.91 10.34
N ARG A 219 6.80 11.95 9.25
CA ARG A 219 7.42 13.17 8.69
C ARG A 219 6.51 13.89 7.68
N PHE A 220 5.36 13.31 7.37
CA PHE A 220 4.42 13.94 6.45
C PHE A 220 3.87 15.24 7.07
N ASN A 221 3.96 16.35 6.34
CA ASN A 221 3.46 17.63 6.80
C ASN A 221 1.96 17.76 6.50
N VAL A 222 1.14 17.36 7.46
CA VAL A 222 -0.32 17.31 7.32
C VAL A 222 -0.90 18.72 7.27
N ILE A 223 -1.73 19.00 6.26
CA ILE A 223 -2.51 20.23 6.13
C ILE A 223 -3.98 19.84 6.16
N GLY A 224 -4.68 20.19 7.25
CA GLY A 224 -6.07 19.78 7.49
C GLY A 224 -7.05 20.94 7.69
N THR A 225 -6.59 22.21 7.59
CA THR A 225 -7.41 23.38 7.90
C THR A 225 -7.97 23.99 6.62
N ILE A 226 -9.30 24.14 6.58
CA ILE A 226 -10.02 24.91 5.54
C ILE A 226 -11.18 25.65 6.18
N SER A 227 -11.74 26.68 5.49
CA SER A 227 -12.87 27.45 5.99
C SER A 227 -14.19 26.68 5.96
N TYR A 228 -14.41 25.89 4.93
CA TYR A 228 -15.64 25.11 4.76
C TYR A 228 -15.33 23.68 4.36
N ASP A 229 -16.19 22.72 4.76
CA ASP A 229 -16.08 21.34 4.39
C ASP A 229 -14.76 20.66 4.76
N HIS A 230 -14.44 19.59 4.08
CA HIS A 230 -13.21 18.84 4.22
C HIS A 230 -12.25 19.16 3.07
N PRO A 231 -10.93 19.20 3.33
CA PRO A 231 -9.97 19.15 2.23
C PRO A 231 -10.17 17.82 1.48
N ASP A 232 -10.05 17.87 0.16
CA ASP A 232 -10.00 16.67 -0.65
C ASP A 232 -8.84 15.77 -0.19
N PRO A 233 -9.01 14.45 -0.03
CA PRO A 233 -7.95 13.54 0.45
C PRO A 233 -6.67 13.58 -0.36
N SER A 234 -6.69 14.05 -1.61
CA SER A 234 -5.49 14.27 -2.43
C SER A 234 -4.46 15.19 -1.77
N ILE A 235 -4.87 16.06 -0.82
CA ILE A 235 -3.93 16.87 -0.03
C ILE A 235 -3.05 16.02 0.89
N PHE A 236 -3.39 14.78 1.14
CA PHE A 236 -2.62 13.83 1.94
C PHE A 236 -1.78 12.86 1.10
N THR A 237 -1.62 13.11 -0.20
CA THR A 237 -0.84 12.27 -1.11
C THR A 237 0.65 12.37 -0.78
N VAL A 238 1.25 11.24 -0.46
CA VAL A 238 2.70 11.11 -0.23
C VAL A 238 3.42 10.87 -1.55
N LEU A 239 2.91 9.95 -2.36
CA LEU A 239 3.46 9.53 -3.64
C LEU A 239 2.33 9.37 -4.67
N THR A 240 2.62 9.71 -5.91
CA THR A 240 1.70 9.54 -7.04
C THR A 240 2.36 8.81 -8.20
N SER A 241 1.65 7.87 -8.79
CA SER A 241 1.96 7.30 -10.09
C SER A 241 1.05 7.95 -11.13
N PRO A 242 1.55 8.86 -11.97
CA PRO A 242 0.72 9.56 -12.93
C PRO A 242 0.15 8.60 -13.99
N SER A 243 -1.05 8.87 -14.46
CA SER A 243 -1.65 8.18 -15.59
C SER A 243 -1.47 8.95 -16.90
N ASP A 244 -2.02 8.41 -18.00
CA ASP A 244 -2.10 9.06 -19.30
C ASP A 244 -3.14 10.20 -19.33
N THR A 245 -3.99 10.31 -18.30
CA THR A 245 -5.02 11.33 -18.19
C THR A 245 -4.60 12.36 -17.15
N PRO A 246 -4.32 13.62 -17.54
CA PRO A 246 -3.98 14.67 -16.60
C PRO A 246 -5.03 14.85 -15.51
N GLY A 247 -4.58 14.97 -14.25
CA GLY A 247 -5.45 15.15 -13.09
C GLY A 247 -6.05 13.84 -12.54
N LEU A 248 -5.77 12.69 -13.14
CA LEU A 248 -6.16 11.38 -12.62
C LEU A 248 -4.91 10.51 -12.46
N ALA A 249 -4.64 10.06 -11.25
CA ALA A 249 -3.53 9.15 -10.98
C ALA A 249 -3.81 7.73 -11.47
N GLY A 250 -2.77 7.02 -11.88
CA GLY A 250 -2.81 5.56 -12.02
C GLY A 250 -3.01 4.92 -10.64
N VAL A 251 -2.20 5.36 -9.68
CA VAL A 251 -2.39 5.10 -8.25
C VAL A 251 -1.75 6.22 -7.42
N ASP A 252 -2.44 6.66 -6.38
CA ASP A 252 -1.92 7.52 -5.32
C ASP A 252 -1.74 6.73 -4.03
N PHE A 253 -0.68 7.03 -3.30
CA PHE A 253 -0.51 6.63 -1.92
C PHE A 253 -0.80 7.82 -1.01
N VAL A 254 -1.89 7.71 -0.27
CA VAL A 254 -2.42 8.75 0.62
C VAL A 254 -2.24 8.31 2.07
N VAL A 255 -1.82 9.20 2.98
CA VAL A 255 -1.67 8.92 4.40
C VAL A 255 -2.61 9.76 5.25
N PHE A 256 -3.31 9.12 6.17
CA PHE A 256 -4.12 9.77 7.22
C PHE A 256 -3.34 9.69 8.53
N ALA A 257 -2.42 10.63 8.69
CA ALA A 257 -1.58 10.76 9.89
C ALA A 257 -2.28 11.58 10.99
N PRO A 258 -1.76 11.55 12.23
CA PRO A 258 -2.21 12.42 13.31
C PRO A 258 -2.28 13.89 12.86
N ARG A 259 -3.41 14.55 13.14
CA ARG A 259 -3.68 15.91 12.60
C ARG A 259 -4.74 16.66 13.40
N TRP A 260 -4.81 17.97 13.18
CA TRP A 260 -5.90 18.81 13.63
C TRP A 260 -7.05 18.81 12.60
N LEU A 261 -8.28 18.74 13.11
CA LEU A 261 -9.52 18.96 12.38
C LEU A 261 -10.12 20.28 12.85
N VAL A 262 -10.01 21.30 12.02
CA VAL A 262 -10.31 22.68 12.38
C VAL A 262 -11.16 23.42 11.33
N GLY A 263 -11.99 22.73 10.60
CA GLY A 263 -12.90 23.36 9.63
C GLY A 263 -13.92 24.30 10.33
N GLU A 264 -14.21 25.44 9.73
CA GLU A 264 -15.22 26.39 10.18
C GLU A 264 -16.60 25.87 9.79
N ASP A 265 -17.56 25.88 10.71
CA ASP A 265 -18.95 25.42 10.51
C ASP A 265 -19.06 24.03 9.83
N THR A 266 -18.06 23.16 10.02
CA THR A 266 -17.92 21.93 9.28
C THR A 266 -17.97 20.72 10.19
N PHE A 267 -18.76 19.71 9.80
CA PHE A 267 -18.78 18.36 10.36
C PHE A 267 -17.36 17.76 10.34
N ARG A 268 -16.85 17.23 11.46
CA ARG A 268 -15.42 16.91 11.62
C ARG A 268 -14.92 15.70 10.81
N PRO A 269 -15.56 14.50 10.86
CA PRO A 269 -15.18 13.42 9.96
C PRO A 269 -15.53 13.77 8.51
N PRO A 270 -14.89 13.12 7.52
CA PRO A 270 -15.34 13.22 6.14
C PRO A 270 -16.81 12.83 6.04
N TYR A 271 -17.62 13.69 5.42
CA TYR A 271 -19.05 13.45 5.26
C TYR A 271 -19.31 12.31 4.26
N PHE A 272 -20.54 11.85 4.13
CA PHE A 272 -20.90 10.82 3.15
C PHE A 272 -20.62 11.30 1.74
N HIS A 273 -19.90 10.50 0.98
CA HIS A 273 -19.43 10.88 -0.35
C HIS A 273 -19.33 9.69 -1.31
N ARG A 274 -19.05 9.97 -2.54
CA ARG A 274 -18.70 9.02 -3.59
C ARG A 274 -17.46 9.54 -4.28
N ASN A 275 -16.47 8.69 -4.45
CA ASN A 275 -15.28 9.02 -5.20
C ASN A 275 -15.39 8.50 -6.64
N VAL A 276 -14.90 9.26 -7.61
CA VAL A 276 -14.77 8.83 -9.01
C VAL A 276 -13.65 7.80 -9.18
N MET A 277 -12.78 7.66 -8.17
CA MET A 277 -11.71 6.68 -8.09
C MET A 277 -12.09 5.56 -7.11
N SER A 278 -11.41 4.43 -7.21
CA SER A 278 -11.52 3.34 -6.24
C SER A 278 -10.50 3.52 -5.13
N GLU A 279 -10.87 3.18 -3.91
CA GLU A 279 -10.09 3.34 -2.69
C GLU A 279 -9.90 2.01 -1.99
N TYR A 280 -8.64 1.60 -1.78
CA TYR A 280 -8.31 0.56 -0.82
C TYR A 280 -7.61 1.20 0.38
N MET A 281 -8.28 1.17 1.53
CA MET A 281 -7.78 1.75 2.77
C MET A 281 -7.25 0.64 3.69
N GLY A 282 -6.05 0.84 4.25
CA GLY A 282 -5.46 0.01 5.29
C GLY A 282 -5.24 0.81 6.58
N LEU A 283 -5.24 0.12 7.71
CA LEU A 283 -4.94 0.71 9.01
C LEU A 283 -3.62 0.12 9.53
N ILE A 284 -2.65 0.99 9.80
CA ILE A 284 -1.33 0.60 10.31
C ILE A 284 -1.36 0.51 11.84
N GLU A 285 -1.90 1.53 12.51
CA GLU A 285 -1.98 1.56 13.97
C GLU A 285 -3.18 2.38 14.47
N GLY A 286 -3.58 2.13 15.73
CA GLY A 286 -4.60 2.90 16.43
C GLY A 286 -6.01 2.71 15.89
N ALA A 287 -6.76 3.81 15.81
CA ALA A 287 -8.13 3.86 15.31
C ALA A 287 -8.26 4.90 14.19
N TYR A 288 -9.16 4.65 13.25
CA TYR A 288 -9.48 5.62 12.21
C TYR A 288 -10.69 6.48 12.61
N ASP A 289 -10.59 7.79 12.44
CA ASP A 289 -11.55 8.79 12.93
C ASP A 289 -12.98 8.65 12.39
N ALA A 290 -13.15 8.05 11.22
CA ALA A 290 -14.46 7.87 10.58
C ALA A 290 -15.08 6.47 10.82
N LYS A 291 -14.42 5.58 11.57
CA LYS A 291 -14.82 4.17 11.69
C LYS A 291 -14.66 3.68 13.13
N THR A 292 -15.66 2.95 13.61
CA THR A 292 -15.58 2.30 14.91
C THR A 292 -14.49 1.24 14.96
N ALA A 293 -13.71 1.22 16.04
CA ALA A 293 -12.72 0.18 16.31
C ALA A 293 -13.36 -1.01 17.07
N GLY A 294 -12.68 -2.16 17.07
CA GLY A 294 -13.07 -3.34 17.81
C GLY A 294 -13.49 -4.52 16.92
N GLU A 295 -14.05 -5.55 17.53
CA GLU A 295 -14.46 -6.78 16.83
C GLU A 295 -15.54 -6.45 15.77
N GLY A 296 -15.27 -6.81 14.51
CA GLY A 296 -16.11 -6.45 13.37
C GLY A 296 -15.92 -5.01 12.87
N GLY A 297 -15.06 -4.21 13.51
CA GLY A 297 -14.70 -2.86 13.09
C GLY A 297 -13.52 -2.79 12.13
N PHE A 298 -12.92 -1.60 12.03
CA PHE A 298 -11.70 -1.38 11.26
C PHE A 298 -10.49 -1.43 12.19
N VAL A 299 -9.67 -2.45 12.06
CA VAL A 299 -8.54 -2.75 12.97
C VAL A 299 -7.21 -2.76 12.22
N PRO A 300 -6.07 -2.51 12.90
CA PRO A 300 -4.74 -2.61 12.28
C PRO A 300 -4.53 -3.95 11.58
N GLY A 301 -3.97 -3.89 10.37
CA GLY A 301 -3.80 -5.05 9.48
C GLY A 301 -5.03 -5.40 8.63
N GLY A 302 -6.19 -4.83 8.93
CA GLY A 302 -7.40 -4.94 8.12
C GLY A 302 -7.42 -3.98 6.94
N GLY A 303 -8.34 -4.18 6.00
CA GLY A 303 -8.50 -3.34 4.83
C GLY A 303 -9.94 -3.18 4.40
N SER A 304 -10.29 -2.00 3.87
CA SER A 304 -11.60 -1.70 3.27
C SER A 304 -11.43 -1.33 1.81
N LEU A 305 -12.30 -1.85 0.96
CA LEU A 305 -12.41 -1.48 -0.45
C LEU A 305 -13.72 -0.71 -0.67
N HIS A 306 -13.59 0.50 -1.16
CA HIS A 306 -14.70 1.30 -1.68
C HIS A 306 -14.49 1.47 -3.18
N SER A 307 -15.22 0.70 -3.96
CA SER A 307 -15.15 0.78 -5.42
C SER A 307 -15.61 2.16 -5.91
N MET A 308 -15.13 2.56 -7.08
CA MET A 308 -15.51 3.83 -7.70
C MET A 308 -17.02 4.03 -7.67
N MET A 309 -17.48 5.23 -7.30
CA MET A 309 -18.86 5.64 -7.15
C MET A 309 -19.67 4.89 -6.05
N SER A 310 -19.03 4.05 -5.25
CA SER A 310 -19.66 3.44 -4.08
C SER A 310 -19.78 4.46 -2.95
N ALA A 311 -21.00 4.75 -2.52
CA ALA A 311 -21.25 5.72 -1.44
C ALA A 311 -20.76 5.17 -0.10
N HIS A 312 -19.98 5.96 0.62
CA HIS A 312 -19.43 5.63 1.94
C HIS A 312 -19.20 6.89 2.78
N GLY A 313 -18.70 6.73 3.98
CA GLY A 313 -18.43 7.82 4.92
C GLY A 313 -18.32 7.31 6.35
N PRO A 314 -18.55 8.16 7.37
CA PRO A 314 -18.53 7.74 8.76
C PRO A 314 -19.57 6.65 9.01
N ASP A 315 -19.27 5.70 9.90
CA ASP A 315 -20.29 4.78 10.38
C ASP A 315 -21.35 5.53 11.20
N ARG A 316 -22.48 4.87 11.46
CA ARG A 316 -23.61 5.50 12.17
C ARG A 316 -23.20 6.05 13.53
N GLU A 317 -22.43 5.31 14.32
CA GLU A 317 -22.03 5.73 15.66
C GLU A 317 -21.14 6.99 15.61
N THR A 318 -20.19 7.01 14.70
CA THR A 318 -19.31 8.16 14.47
C THR A 318 -20.11 9.36 13.96
N PHE A 319 -21.06 9.13 13.05
CA PHE A 319 -21.94 10.19 12.53
C PHE A 319 -22.81 10.80 13.62
N ASP A 320 -23.48 9.98 14.43
CA ASP A 320 -24.37 10.46 15.51
C ASP A 320 -23.56 11.26 16.55
N ARG A 321 -22.39 10.76 16.95
CA ARG A 321 -21.48 11.43 17.88
C ARG A 321 -20.99 12.77 17.33
N ALA A 322 -20.52 12.80 16.09
CA ALA A 322 -20.00 14.01 15.46
C ALA A 322 -21.08 15.06 15.17
N SER A 323 -22.31 14.62 14.88
CA SER A 323 -23.46 15.52 14.68
C SER A 323 -23.89 16.23 15.95
N ALA A 324 -23.65 15.63 17.12
CA ALA A 324 -24.00 16.19 18.44
C ALA A 324 -22.81 16.96 19.08
N ALA A 325 -21.62 16.91 18.49
CA ALA A 325 -20.42 17.53 19.02
C ALA A 325 -20.44 19.05 18.79
N GLU A 326 -19.85 19.80 19.75
CA GLU A 326 -19.52 21.22 19.52
C GLU A 326 -18.40 21.32 18.48
N LEU A 327 -18.53 22.31 17.58
CA LEU A 327 -17.54 22.55 16.51
C LEU A 327 -16.36 23.34 17.06
N GLU A 328 -15.39 22.62 17.59
CA GLU A 328 -14.12 23.16 18.07
C GLU A 328 -12.95 22.43 17.41
N PRO A 329 -11.72 22.99 17.44
CA PRO A 329 -10.54 22.27 16.97
C PRO A 329 -10.37 20.93 17.70
N GLN A 330 -10.28 19.84 16.94
CA GLN A 330 -10.07 18.49 17.46
C GLN A 330 -8.74 17.95 16.95
N ARG A 331 -8.00 17.27 17.81
CA ARG A 331 -6.79 16.56 17.45
C ARG A 331 -7.09 15.07 17.30
N VAL A 332 -6.73 14.49 16.15
CA VAL A 332 -6.65 13.05 15.94
C VAL A 332 -5.21 12.64 16.21
N ASP A 333 -4.98 11.89 17.29
CA ASP A 333 -3.63 11.59 17.79
C ASP A 333 -3.20 10.14 17.61
N ASP A 334 -4.14 9.20 17.61
CA ASP A 334 -3.85 7.77 17.78
C ASP A 334 -4.28 6.92 16.59
N GLY A 335 -4.14 7.41 15.39
CA GLY A 335 -4.40 6.64 14.18
C GLY A 335 -3.40 6.92 13.07
N LEU A 336 -2.96 5.87 12.42
CA LEU A 336 -2.21 5.96 11.17
C LEU A 336 -2.84 5.01 10.15
N ALA A 337 -3.56 5.58 9.22
CA ALA A 337 -4.18 4.86 8.11
C ALA A 337 -3.59 5.35 6.78
N PHE A 338 -3.77 4.55 5.75
CA PHE A 338 -3.37 4.92 4.39
C PHE A 338 -4.43 4.48 3.38
N MET A 339 -4.30 4.98 2.17
CA MET A 339 -5.15 4.61 1.05
C MET A 339 -4.32 4.43 -0.21
N PHE A 340 -4.59 3.36 -0.95
CA PHE A 340 -4.25 3.25 -2.37
C PHE A 340 -5.48 3.69 -3.16
N GLU A 341 -5.37 4.81 -3.85
CA GLU A 341 -6.43 5.38 -4.64
C GLU A 341 -6.09 5.26 -6.12
N THR A 342 -7.01 4.74 -6.92
CA THR A 342 -6.75 4.46 -8.33
C THR A 342 -7.94 4.82 -9.20
N ARG A 343 -7.66 5.32 -10.40
CA ARG A 343 -8.69 5.72 -11.37
C ARG A 343 -9.58 4.59 -11.89
N TRP A 344 -9.16 3.35 -11.74
CA TRP A 344 -9.91 2.19 -12.22
C TRP A 344 -10.61 1.43 -11.08
N PRO A 345 -11.66 0.67 -11.39
CA PRO A 345 -12.23 -0.23 -10.40
C PRO A 345 -11.17 -1.26 -9.96
N ILE A 346 -11.14 -1.56 -8.67
CA ILE A 346 -10.34 -2.66 -8.14
C ILE A 346 -11.19 -3.93 -8.21
N LEU A 347 -10.76 -4.89 -9.02
CA LEU A 347 -11.41 -6.19 -9.20
C LEU A 347 -10.81 -7.17 -8.20
N VAL A 348 -11.67 -7.80 -7.41
CA VAL A 348 -11.27 -8.70 -6.32
C VAL A 348 -10.94 -10.09 -6.90
N THR A 349 -9.92 -10.75 -6.38
CA THR A 349 -9.60 -12.13 -6.74
C THR A 349 -10.62 -13.11 -6.16
N GLY A 350 -10.72 -14.30 -6.73
CA GLY A 350 -11.60 -15.35 -6.20
C GLY A 350 -11.26 -15.72 -4.75
N GLN A 351 -9.96 -15.76 -4.40
CA GLN A 351 -9.52 -16.04 -3.04
C GLN A 351 -9.94 -14.94 -2.06
N ALA A 352 -9.94 -13.68 -2.47
CA ALA A 352 -10.33 -12.56 -1.61
C ALA A 352 -11.85 -12.46 -1.44
N ALA A 353 -12.62 -12.77 -2.48
CA ALA A 353 -14.06 -12.78 -2.44
C ALA A 353 -14.64 -13.93 -1.57
N SER A 354 -13.88 -15.02 -1.40
CA SER A 354 -14.28 -16.17 -0.59
C SER A 354 -13.47 -16.32 0.71
N ALA A 355 -12.70 -15.31 1.09
CA ALA A 355 -11.85 -15.37 2.27
C ALA A 355 -12.69 -15.43 3.57
N GLU A 356 -12.30 -16.30 4.51
CA GLU A 356 -12.95 -16.39 5.83
C GLU A 356 -12.86 -15.09 6.63
N HIS A 357 -11.82 -14.30 6.38
CA HIS A 357 -11.60 -12.99 7.02
C HIS A 357 -12.30 -11.82 6.29
N LEU A 358 -13.07 -12.08 5.21
CA LEU A 358 -13.97 -11.10 4.62
C LEU A 358 -15.16 -10.88 5.56
N GLN A 359 -15.40 -9.64 6.00
CA GLN A 359 -16.51 -9.30 6.89
C GLN A 359 -17.86 -9.36 6.15
N GLN A 360 -18.78 -10.18 6.65
CA GLN A 360 -20.08 -10.39 6.01
C GLN A 360 -21.11 -9.29 6.32
N GLY A 361 -20.93 -8.53 7.37
CA GLY A 361 -21.88 -7.50 7.82
C GLY A 361 -21.34 -6.07 7.70
N TYR A 362 -20.39 -5.82 6.80
CA TYR A 362 -19.78 -4.49 6.72
C TYR A 362 -20.78 -3.36 6.45
N ASP A 363 -21.80 -3.60 5.64
CA ASP A 363 -22.84 -2.61 5.32
C ASP A 363 -23.73 -2.26 6.52
N ASP A 364 -23.79 -3.09 7.54
CA ASP A 364 -24.61 -2.87 8.74
C ASP A 364 -24.14 -1.64 9.55
N VAL A 365 -22.90 -1.20 9.37
CA VAL A 365 -22.34 0.00 10.06
C VAL A 365 -23.10 1.29 9.70
N TRP A 366 -23.80 1.31 8.57
CA TRP A 366 -24.66 2.44 8.14
C TRP A 366 -26.14 2.21 8.38
N SER A 367 -26.52 1.06 8.92
CA SER A 367 -27.93 0.77 9.22
C SER A 367 -28.47 1.71 10.28
N GLY A 368 -29.69 2.23 10.06
CA GLY A 368 -30.38 3.09 11.01
C GLY A 368 -29.98 4.57 10.99
N LEU A 369 -29.18 5.01 10.01
CA LEU A 369 -28.96 6.43 9.77
C LEU A 369 -30.30 7.14 9.53
N GLN A 370 -30.53 8.25 10.24
CA GLN A 370 -31.78 8.98 10.25
C GLN A 370 -31.76 10.15 9.26
N ARG A 371 -32.92 10.57 8.87
CA ARG A 371 -33.10 11.80 8.09
C ARG A 371 -32.90 13.01 9.02
N HIS A 372 -31.95 13.89 8.69
CA HIS A 372 -31.67 15.11 9.45
C HIS A 372 -32.27 16.38 8.84
N PHE A 373 -32.53 16.37 7.55
CA PHE A 373 -33.15 17.50 6.86
C PHE A 373 -34.67 17.35 6.75
N GLY A 374 -35.40 18.38 7.12
CA GLY A 374 -36.84 18.49 6.99
C GLY A 374 -37.27 19.91 6.56
N PRO A 375 -38.53 20.11 6.14
CA PRO A 375 -39.00 21.46 5.89
C PRO A 375 -38.90 22.29 7.18
N LEU A 376 -38.42 23.52 7.03
CA LEU A 376 -38.48 24.50 8.11
C LEU A 376 -39.96 24.71 8.45
N HIS A 377 -40.36 24.44 9.69
CA HIS A 377 -41.70 24.70 10.22
C HIS A 377 -41.81 26.16 10.71
#